data_e7dc4da5f612831e440d5cc3817e85aa
#
_entry.id   e7dc4da5f612831e440d5cc3817e85aa
#
_cell.length_a   1.000
_cell.length_b   1.000
_cell.length_c   1.000
_cell.angle_alpha   90.00
_cell.angle_beta   90.00
_cell.angle_gamma   90.00
#
_symmetry.space_group_name_H-M   'P 1'
#
loop_
_entity.id
_entity.type
_entity.pdbx_description
1 polymer ?
#
loop_
_entity_poly.entity_id
_entity_poly.type
_entity_poly.pdbx_seq_one_letter_code
_entity_poly.pdbx_strand_id
1 'polypeptide(L)'
;MILQRQSKAKQVSIMAMTAALFAIFFYLSKLISLPTFTFLYLPIILLGVIPIWFGWSGLIGSMIGAYIGGVYVESLPLHLAWVEVTTVIIIYALNWLLIPRFAAEAKTLKGLIVLGSVYALSLLVGTIAILWQFVAVGLFPAEIAWPLLPGTFALNLPIVVIACPALLRAISPRLRAWGVYTGSFAEWRARKATPKPL
;
A
#
# COMPACT_ATOMS: atom_id res chain seq x y z
N MET A 1 -20.59 11.57 15.74
CA MET A 1 -20.33 10.11 15.72
C MET A 1 -18.96 9.89 16.35
N ILE A 2 -18.92 9.41 17.59
CA ILE A 2 -17.70 9.22 18.38
C ILE A 2 -17.01 7.96 17.85
N LEU A 3 -15.95 8.12 17.07
CA LEU A 3 -15.13 6.99 16.61
C LEU A 3 -14.36 6.43 17.83
N GLN A 4 -14.85 5.34 18.37
CA GLN A 4 -14.21 4.62 19.46
C GLN A 4 -12.76 4.27 19.12
N ARG A 5 -11.87 4.45 20.09
CA ARG A 5 -10.49 3.95 20.01
C ARG A 5 -10.59 2.43 19.78
N GLN A 6 -10.08 1.95 18.65
CA GLN A 6 -10.13 0.52 18.32
C GLN A 6 -9.53 -0.30 19.47
N SER A 7 -10.23 -1.37 19.87
CA SER A 7 -9.70 -2.29 20.88
C SER A 7 -8.41 -2.94 20.39
N LYS A 8 -7.53 -3.35 21.30
CA LYS A 8 -6.28 -4.04 20.95
C LYS A 8 -6.54 -5.29 20.08
N ALA A 9 -7.58 -6.06 20.42
CA ALA A 9 -7.99 -7.24 19.64
C ALA A 9 -8.35 -6.88 18.20
N LYS A 10 -9.09 -5.77 17.99
CA LYS A 10 -9.47 -5.29 16.66
C LYS A 10 -8.25 -4.86 15.84
N GLN A 11 -7.27 -4.21 16.46
CA GLN A 11 -6.01 -3.84 15.82
C GLN A 11 -5.23 -5.07 15.37
N VAL A 12 -5.09 -6.07 16.23
CA VAL A 12 -4.39 -7.33 15.91
C VAL A 12 -5.10 -8.07 14.76
N SER A 13 -6.44 -8.13 14.77
CA SER A 13 -7.20 -8.73 13.67
C SER A 13 -6.98 -8.01 12.34
N ILE A 14 -6.92 -6.68 12.35
CA ILE A 14 -6.62 -5.88 11.14
C ILE A 14 -5.20 -6.18 10.64
N MET A 15 -4.22 -6.24 11.55
CA MET A 15 -2.83 -6.57 11.18
C MET A 15 -2.74 -7.96 10.53
N ALA A 16 -3.36 -8.97 11.15
CA ALA A 16 -3.36 -10.34 10.64
C ALA A 16 -4.06 -10.46 9.28
N MET A 17 -5.24 -9.84 9.14
CA MET A 17 -5.99 -9.80 7.88
C MET A 17 -5.18 -9.11 6.78
N THR A 18 -4.58 -7.97 7.09
CA THR A 18 -3.77 -7.21 6.12
C THR A 18 -2.54 -8.02 5.68
N ALA A 19 -1.85 -8.67 6.62
CA ALA A 19 -0.70 -9.51 6.32
C ALA A 19 -1.09 -10.69 5.40
N ALA A 20 -2.18 -11.37 5.70
CA ALA A 20 -2.69 -12.46 4.86
C ALA A 20 -3.07 -11.99 3.45
N LEU A 21 -3.80 -10.88 3.32
CA LEU A 21 -4.14 -10.29 2.03
C LEU A 21 -2.89 -9.93 1.22
N PHE A 22 -1.89 -9.33 1.87
CA PHE A 22 -0.64 -8.98 1.22
C PHE A 22 0.07 -10.23 0.67
N ALA A 23 0.23 -11.27 1.49
CA ALA A 23 0.85 -12.53 1.06
C ALA A 23 0.09 -13.20 -0.10
N ILE A 24 -1.25 -13.19 -0.06
CA ILE A 24 -2.09 -13.70 -1.16
C ILE A 24 -1.86 -12.90 -2.44
N PHE A 25 -1.84 -11.57 -2.37
CA PHE A 25 -1.62 -10.72 -3.54
C PHE A 25 -0.20 -10.87 -4.12
N PHE A 26 0.81 -11.10 -3.29
CA PHE A 26 2.14 -11.49 -3.74
C PHE A 26 2.09 -12.80 -4.55
N TYR A 27 1.44 -13.82 -3.99
CA TYR A 27 1.30 -15.11 -4.65
C TYR A 27 0.56 -14.99 -5.99
N LEU A 28 -0.54 -14.23 -6.02
CA LEU A 28 -1.28 -13.97 -7.26
C LEU A 28 -0.43 -13.21 -8.28
N SER A 29 0.37 -12.24 -7.85
CA SER A 29 1.32 -11.54 -8.73
C SER A 29 2.27 -12.52 -9.42
N LYS A 30 2.82 -13.46 -8.66
CA LYS A 30 3.73 -14.49 -9.19
C LYS A 30 3.05 -15.42 -10.19
N LEU A 31 1.80 -15.81 -9.94
CA LEU A 31 1.04 -16.66 -10.86
C LEU A 31 0.75 -16.00 -12.21
N ILE A 32 0.55 -14.69 -12.21
CA ILE A 32 0.21 -13.89 -13.42
C ILE A 32 1.47 -13.39 -14.13
N SER A 33 2.58 -13.27 -13.42
CA SER A 33 3.85 -12.80 -13.98
C SER A 33 4.38 -13.81 -15.00
N LEU A 34 4.63 -13.35 -16.23
CA LEU A 34 5.28 -14.16 -17.26
C LEU A 34 6.74 -14.43 -16.86
N PRO A 35 7.30 -15.61 -17.19
CA PRO A 35 8.60 -16.07 -16.67
C PRO A 35 9.78 -15.15 -16.96
N THR A 36 9.62 -14.16 -17.82
CA THR A 36 10.75 -13.43 -18.36
C THR A 36 10.87 -11.98 -17.94
N PHE A 37 9.95 -11.30 -17.20
CA PHE A 37 10.20 -9.88 -16.81
C PHE A 37 8.92 -9.06 -16.54
N THR A 38 7.82 -9.67 -16.15
CA THR A 38 6.62 -8.87 -15.87
C THR A 38 6.50 -8.61 -14.37
N PHE A 39 6.98 -7.48 -13.94
CA PHE A 39 6.80 -7.01 -12.57
C PHE A 39 5.37 -6.47 -12.35
N LEU A 40 4.38 -7.33 -12.53
CA LEU A 40 3.02 -7.02 -12.12
C LEU A 40 2.94 -7.19 -10.60
N TYR A 41 2.87 -6.08 -9.89
CA TYR A 41 2.88 -6.06 -8.43
C TYR A 41 1.46 -5.78 -7.90
N LEU A 42 0.62 -6.82 -7.80
CA LEU A 42 -0.76 -6.66 -7.32
C LEU A 42 -0.87 -6.09 -5.89
N PRO A 43 0.07 -6.33 -4.95
CA PRO A 43 0.02 -5.69 -3.63
C PRO A 43 -0.04 -4.16 -3.67
N ILE A 44 0.30 -3.52 -4.80
CA ILE A 44 0.18 -2.07 -4.98
C ILE A 44 -1.26 -1.56 -4.79
N ILE A 45 -2.27 -2.38 -5.11
CA ILE A 45 -3.69 -2.06 -4.87
C ILE A 45 -3.93 -1.91 -3.37
N LEU A 46 -3.40 -2.82 -2.58
CA LEU A 46 -3.51 -2.80 -1.12
C LEU A 46 -2.79 -1.58 -0.54
N LEU A 47 -1.61 -1.24 -1.05
CA LEU A 47 -0.85 -0.05 -0.66
C LEU A 47 -1.57 1.26 -0.99
N GLY A 48 -2.47 1.26 -1.97
CA GLY A 48 -3.31 2.41 -2.31
C GLY A 48 -4.49 2.61 -1.35
N VAL A 49 -5.06 1.55 -0.80
CA VAL A 49 -6.31 1.64 -0.02
C VAL A 49 -6.13 1.43 1.49
N ILE A 50 -5.25 0.50 1.90
CA ILE A 50 -5.04 0.14 3.31
C ILE A 50 -4.58 1.33 4.17
N PRO A 51 -3.72 2.26 3.70
CA PRO A 51 -3.35 3.45 4.46
C PRO A 51 -4.56 4.25 4.95
N ILE A 52 -5.54 4.42 4.06
CA ILE A 52 -6.77 5.16 4.33
C ILE A 52 -7.71 4.36 5.23
N TRP A 53 -7.80 3.05 5.02
CA TRP A 53 -8.70 2.20 5.78
C TRP A 53 -8.24 1.94 7.20
N PHE A 54 -6.96 1.62 7.40
CA PHE A 54 -6.47 1.03 8.66
C PHE A 54 -5.28 1.77 9.30
N GLY A 55 -4.70 2.78 8.64
CA GLY A 55 -3.61 3.57 9.20
C GLY A 55 -2.46 2.71 9.73
N TRP A 56 -2.00 2.94 10.96
CA TRP A 56 -0.86 2.23 11.55
C TRP A 56 -1.02 0.71 11.62
N SER A 57 -2.23 0.22 11.92
CA SER A 57 -2.46 -1.24 11.97
C SER A 57 -2.32 -1.87 10.59
N GLY A 58 -2.78 -1.16 9.55
CA GLY A 58 -2.58 -1.58 8.17
C GLY A 58 -1.11 -1.59 7.76
N LEU A 59 -0.32 -0.58 8.17
CA LEU A 59 1.12 -0.53 7.89
C LEU A 59 1.83 -1.75 8.45
N ILE A 60 1.63 -2.05 9.74
CA ILE A 60 2.29 -3.18 10.39
C ILE A 60 1.89 -4.50 9.70
N GLY A 61 0.61 -4.68 9.39
CA GLY A 61 0.16 -5.86 8.65
C GLY A 61 0.76 -5.96 7.26
N SER A 62 0.86 -4.85 6.52
CA SER A 62 1.49 -4.80 5.20
C SER A 62 2.99 -5.14 5.26
N MET A 63 3.71 -4.67 6.29
CA MET A 63 5.12 -5.01 6.50
C MET A 63 5.31 -6.51 6.74
N ILE A 64 4.49 -7.11 7.60
CA ILE A 64 4.52 -8.56 7.86
C ILE A 64 4.21 -9.34 6.59
N GLY A 65 3.18 -8.94 5.85
CA GLY A 65 2.79 -9.58 4.60
C GLY A 65 3.84 -9.44 3.50
N ALA A 66 4.50 -8.29 3.40
CA ALA A 66 5.61 -8.06 2.47
C ALA A 66 6.83 -8.92 2.81
N TYR A 67 7.16 -9.04 4.09
CA TYR A 67 8.23 -9.92 4.55
C TYR A 67 7.93 -11.39 4.18
N ILE A 68 6.72 -11.86 4.45
CA ILE A 68 6.28 -13.22 4.08
C ILE A 68 6.30 -13.39 2.55
N GLY A 69 5.77 -12.41 1.80
CA GLY A 69 5.78 -12.45 0.33
C GLY A 69 7.17 -12.50 -0.26
N GLY A 70 8.08 -11.65 0.19
CA GLY A 70 9.46 -11.63 -0.27
C GLY A 70 10.19 -12.94 -0.02
N VAL A 71 10.08 -13.50 1.19
CA VAL A 71 10.78 -14.75 1.55
C VAL A 71 10.18 -15.98 0.89
N TYR A 72 8.86 -16.17 1.02
CA TYR A 72 8.23 -17.44 0.64
C TYR A 72 7.68 -17.46 -0.77
N VAL A 73 7.36 -16.31 -1.34
CA VAL A 73 6.80 -16.23 -2.71
C VAL A 73 7.90 -15.86 -3.71
N GLU A 74 8.69 -14.83 -3.43
CA GLU A 74 9.77 -14.39 -4.33
C GLU A 74 11.09 -15.11 -4.08
N SER A 75 11.18 -15.92 -3.02
CA SER A 75 12.36 -16.68 -2.65
C SER A 75 13.58 -15.81 -2.34
N LEU A 76 13.34 -14.60 -1.83
CA LEU A 76 14.44 -13.74 -1.36
C LEU A 76 15.13 -14.38 -0.15
N PRO A 77 16.45 -14.29 -0.05
CA PRO A 77 17.15 -14.65 1.17
C PRO A 77 16.59 -13.88 2.37
N LEU A 78 16.46 -14.55 3.51
CA LEU A 78 15.82 -14.01 4.72
C LEU A 78 16.41 -12.64 5.13
N HIS A 79 17.73 -12.47 4.99
CA HIS A 79 18.44 -11.25 5.31
C HIS A 79 18.20 -10.11 4.29
N LEU A 80 17.57 -10.38 3.13
CA LEU A 80 17.22 -9.38 2.12
C LEU A 80 15.73 -9.05 2.10
N ALA A 81 14.89 -9.73 2.88
CA ALA A 81 13.45 -9.47 2.91
C ALA A 81 13.09 -8.03 3.36
N TRP A 82 14.01 -7.32 4.01
CA TRP A 82 13.84 -5.91 4.36
C TRP A 82 13.66 -5.00 3.15
N VAL A 83 14.15 -5.41 1.97
CA VAL A 83 14.00 -4.66 0.72
C VAL A 83 12.51 -4.47 0.37
N GLU A 84 11.71 -5.55 0.45
CA GLU A 84 10.28 -5.47 0.26
C GLU A 84 9.59 -4.63 1.35
N VAL A 85 9.98 -4.84 2.60
CA VAL A 85 9.40 -4.12 3.74
C VAL A 85 9.64 -2.62 3.64
N THR A 86 10.84 -2.18 3.29
CA THR A 86 11.15 -0.74 3.15
C THR A 86 10.42 -0.11 1.98
N THR A 87 10.30 -0.80 0.86
CA THR A 87 9.50 -0.33 -0.29
C THR A 87 8.04 -0.16 0.08
N VAL A 88 7.46 -1.12 0.80
CA VAL A 88 6.09 -1.04 1.33
C VAL A 88 5.94 0.17 2.24
N ILE A 89 6.87 0.43 3.16
CA ILE A 89 6.83 1.60 4.06
C ILE A 89 6.82 2.90 3.25
N ILE A 90 7.67 3.02 2.23
CA ILE A 90 7.79 4.22 1.39
C ILE A 90 6.46 4.49 0.67
N ILE A 91 5.94 3.51 -0.06
CA ILE A 91 4.69 3.67 -0.83
C ILE A 91 3.52 3.94 0.11
N TYR A 92 3.44 3.19 1.21
CA TYR A 92 2.39 3.35 2.21
C TYR A 92 2.39 4.75 2.82
N ALA A 93 3.57 5.22 3.25
CA ALA A 93 3.71 6.54 3.86
C ALA A 93 3.33 7.65 2.87
N LEU A 94 3.80 7.59 1.64
CA LEU A 94 3.44 8.57 0.61
C LEU A 94 1.93 8.61 0.38
N ASN A 95 1.28 7.46 0.21
CA ASN A 95 -0.17 7.40 0.02
C ASN A 95 -0.93 7.93 1.24
N TRP A 96 -0.53 7.59 2.46
CA TRP A 96 -1.24 8.04 3.65
C TRP A 96 -1.05 9.52 3.95
N LEU A 97 0.17 10.04 3.75
CA LEU A 97 0.52 11.43 4.05
C LEU A 97 -0.01 12.42 3.00
N LEU A 98 0.06 12.03 1.72
CA LEU A 98 -0.23 12.94 0.62
C LEU A 98 -1.69 12.94 0.16
N ILE A 99 -2.47 11.88 0.45
CA ILE A 99 -3.89 11.83 0.07
C ILE A 99 -4.70 12.74 0.99
N PRO A 100 -5.27 13.86 0.48
CA PRO A 100 -6.10 14.75 1.28
C PRO A 100 -7.48 14.13 1.52
N ARG A 101 -8.16 14.62 2.56
CA ARG A 101 -9.48 14.11 2.97
C ARG A 101 -10.49 14.03 1.83
N PHE A 102 -10.62 15.09 1.03
CA PHE A 102 -11.60 15.13 -0.06
C PHE A 102 -11.31 14.10 -1.17
N ALA A 103 -10.03 13.74 -1.39
CA ALA A 103 -9.65 12.74 -2.36
C ALA A 103 -9.82 11.32 -1.83
N ALA A 104 -9.67 11.10 -0.52
CA ALA A 104 -9.82 9.78 0.10
C ALA A 104 -11.23 9.16 -0.09
N GLU A 105 -12.23 9.97 -0.42
CA GLU A 105 -13.59 9.49 -0.73
C GLU A 105 -13.77 9.09 -2.19
N ALA A 106 -12.87 9.47 -3.08
CA ALA A 106 -12.89 9.20 -4.53
C ALA A 106 -14.21 9.59 -5.24
N LYS A 107 -14.98 10.57 -4.72
CA LYS A 107 -16.32 10.90 -5.21
C LYS A 107 -16.33 11.96 -6.30
N THR A 108 -15.36 12.87 -6.31
CA THR A 108 -15.32 14.01 -7.24
C THR A 108 -14.20 13.84 -8.27
N LEU A 109 -14.36 14.42 -9.45
CA LEU A 109 -13.34 14.40 -10.49
C LEU A 109 -12.01 14.99 -9.96
N LYS A 110 -12.06 16.12 -9.25
CA LYS A 110 -10.89 16.72 -8.59
C LYS A 110 -10.24 15.75 -7.62
N GLY A 111 -11.03 15.03 -6.82
CA GLY A 111 -10.53 14.02 -5.89
C GLY A 111 -9.86 12.85 -6.61
N LEU A 112 -10.42 12.40 -7.74
CA LEU A 112 -9.85 11.34 -8.56
C LEU A 112 -8.51 11.75 -9.21
N ILE A 113 -8.42 12.97 -9.72
CA ILE A 113 -7.18 13.49 -10.32
C ILE A 113 -6.09 13.55 -9.24
N VAL A 114 -6.38 14.12 -8.08
CA VAL A 114 -5.41 14.20 -6.97
C VAL A 114 -5.00 12.81 -6.50
N LEU A 115 -5.95 11.89 -6.36
CA LEU A 115 -5.70 10.52 -5.95
C LEU A 115 -4.80 9.80 -6.96
N GLY A 116 -5.10 9.90 -8.25
CA GLY A 116 -4.29 9.34 -9.34
C GLY A 116 -2.87 9.92 -9.38
N SER A 117 -2.73 11.25 -9.17
CA SER A 117 -1.41 11.90 -9.11
C SER A 117 -0.57 11.40 -7.92
N VAL A 118 -1.18 11.24 -6.74
CA VAL A 118 -0.49 10.68 -5.57
C VAL A 118 -0.09 9.23 -5.80
N TYR A 119 -0.97 8.42 -6.40
CA TYR A 119 -0.64 7.04 -6.74
C TYR A 119 0.48 6.93 -7.77
N ALA A 120 0.47 7.77 -8.80
CA ALA A 120 1.54 7.82 -9.78
C ALA A 120 2.89 8.19 -9.13
N LEU A 121 2.89 9.21 -8.27
CA LEU A 121 4.09 9.62 -7.54
C LEU A 121 4.60 8.53 -6.60
N SER A 122 3.73 7.95 -5.78
CA SER A 122 4.12 6.92 -4.82
C SER A 122 4.59 5.64 -5.52
N LEU A 123 3.96 5.26 -6.64
CA LEU A 123 4.39 4.13 -7.47
C LEU A 123 5.76 4.40 -8.09
N LEU A 124 5.99 5.59 -8.65
CA LEU A 124 7.27 5.96 -9.24
C LEU A 124 8.40 5.91 -8.21
N VAL A 125 8.20 6.58 -7.07
CA VAL A 125 9.20 6.60 -5.98
C VAL A 125 9.43 5.19 -5.44
N GLY A 126 8.38 4.39 -5.25
CA GLY A 126 8.49 3.01 -4.79
C GLY A 126 9.23 2.11 -5.78
N THR A 127 8.94 2.25 -7.09
CA THR A 127 9.65 1.48 -8.13
C THR A 127 11.13 1.87 -8.21
N ILE A 128 11.45 3.16 -8.12
CA ILE A 128 12.86 3.59 -8.04
C ILE A 128 13.52 3.02 -6.80
N ALA A 129 12.86 3.07 -5.65
CA ALA A 129 13.41 2.59 -4.40
C ALA A 129 13.71 1.09 -4.44
N ILE A 130 12.78 0.25 -4.93
CA ILE A 130 12.98 -1.20 -5.00
C ILE A 130 14.10 -1.58 -5.97
N LEU A 131 14.13 -0.96 -7.16
CA LEU A 131 15.18 -1.22 -8.15
C LEU A 131 16.55 -0.78 -7.63
N TRP A 132 16.64 0.39 -7.00
CA TRP A 132 17.86 0.85 -6.38
C TRP A 132 18.35 -0.12 -5.28
N GLN A 133 17.44 -0.60 -4.44
CA GLN A 133 17.77 -1.56 -3.39
C GLN A 133 18.25 -2.89 -3.99
N PHE A 134 17.61 -3.41 -5.04
CA PHE A 134 18.05 -4.63 -5.72
C PHE A 134 19.46 -4.50 -6.29
N VAL A 135 19.81 -3.34 -6.85
CA VAL A 135 21.17 -3.06 -7.31
C VAL A 135 22.14 -2.97 -6.12
N ALA A 136 21.76 -2.24 -5.06
CA ALA A 136 22.61 -2.02 -3.90
C ALA A 136 22.97 -3.31 -3.12
N VAL A 137 22.06 -4.30 -3.11
CA VAL A 137 22.29 -5.61 -2.47
C VAL A 137 22.83 -6.66 -3.46
N GLY A 138 23.08 -6.29 -4.72
CA GLY A 138 23.67 -7.18 -5.72
C GLY A 138 22.72 -8.24 -6.29
N LEU A 139 21.39 -8.07 -6.14
CA LEU A 139 20.40 -8.98 -6.74
C LEU A 139 20.29 -8.80 -8.25
N PHE A 140 20.39 -7.56 -8.74
CA PHE A 140 20.41 -7.23 -10.16
C PHE A 140 21.56 -6.27 -10.48
N PRO A 141 22.27 -6.46 -11.61
CA PRO A 141 23.15 -5.43 -12.13
C PRO A 141 22.35 -4.20 -12.58
N ALA A 142 22.94 -3.02 -12.48
CA ALA A 142 22.28 -1.74 -12.79
C ALA A 142 21.78 -1.69 -14.25
N GLU A 143 22.51 -2.28 -15.16
CA GLU A 143 22.21 -2.35 -16.60
C GLU A 143 20.92 -3.14 -16.88
N ILE A 144 20.52 -4.02 -15.98
CA ILE A 144 19.26 -4.78 -16.06
C ILE A 144 18.15 -4.08 -15.28
N ALA A 145 18.47 -3.57 -14.07
CA ALA A 145 17.47 -3.01 -13.18
C ALA A 145 16.80 -1.74 -13.76
N TRP A 146 17.59 -0.75 -14.20
CA TRP A 146 17.04 0.53 -14.64
C TRP A 146 16.16 0.48 -15.90
N PRO A 147 16.45 -0.34 -16.92
CA PRO A 147 15.54 -0.52 -18.05
C PRO A 147 14.17 -1.10 -17.70
N LEU A 148 14.01 -1.75 -16.53
CA LEU A 148 12.73 -2.28 -16.07
C LEU A 148 11.78 -1.18 -15.52
N LEU A 149 12.31 -0.01 -15.13
CA LEU A 149 11.53 1.07 -14.52
C LEU A 149 10.31 1.49 -15.37
N PRO A 150 10.44 1.84 -16.66
CA PRO A 150 9.30 2.26 -17.47
C PRO A 150 8.23 1.18 -17.60
N GLY A 151 8.64 -0.07 -17.83
CA GLY A 151 7.72 -1.21 -17.98
C GLY A 151 6.96 -1.51 -16.69
N THR A 152 7.66 -1.58 -15.57
CA THR A 152 7.05 -1.80 -14.25
C THR A 152 6.07 -0.70 -13.91
N PHE A 153 6.45 0.57 -14.14
CA PHE A 153 5.57 1.71 -13.89
C PHE A 153 4.33 1.67 -14.78
N ALA A 154 4.50 1.47 -16.09
CA ALA A 154 3.40 1.47 -17.06
C ALA A 154 2.39 0.34 -16.82
N LEU A 155 2.85 -0.82 -16.34
CA LEU A 155 1.96 -1.95 -16.03
C LEU A 155 1.16 -1.75 -14.76
N ASN A 156 1.77 -1.19 -13.71
CA ASN A 156 1.13 -1.07 -12.40
C ASN A 156 0.28 0.20 -12.26
N LEU A 157 0.60 1.28 -12.98
CA LEU A 157 -0.13 2.55 -12.87
C LEU A 157 -1.62 2.44 -13.22
N PRO A 158 -2.04 1.85 -14.35
CA PRO A 158 -3.46 1.71 -14.67
C PRO A 158 -4.23 0.91 -13.59
N ILE A 159 -3.60 -0.12 -13.04
CA ILE A 159 -4.21 -0.98 -12.03
C ILE A 159 -4.51 -0.17 -10.76
N VAL A 160 -3.52 0.57 -10.25
CA VAL A 160 -3.72 1.33 -9.00
C VAL A 160 -4.67 2.51 -9.19
N VAL A 161 -4.60 3.20 -10.33
CA VAL A 161 -5.45 4.36 -10.64
C VAL A 161 -6.92 3.98 -10.86
N ILE A 162 -7.19 2.76 -11.35
CA ILE A 162 -8.55 2.27 -11.56
C ILE A 162 -9.07 1.52 -10.33
N ALA A 163 -8.33 0.54 -9.83
CA ALA A 163 -8.80 -0.33 -8.76
C ALA A 163 -8.92 0.38 -7.40
N CYS A 164 -7.95 1.23 -7.03
CA CYS A 164 -7.99 1.87 -5.72
C CYS A 164 -9.17 2.82 -5.53
N PRO A 165 -9.51 3.74 -6.46
CA PRO A 165 -10.71 4.56 -6.33
C PRO A 165 -12.00 3.74 -6.29
N ALA A 166 -12.10 2.68 -7.08
CA ALA A 166 -13.25 1.78 -7.08
C ALA A 166 -13.43 1.10 -5.70
N LEU A 167 -12.35 0.56 -5.14
CA LEU A 167 -12.35 -0.05 -3.81
C LEU A 167 -12.65 0.97 -2.70
N LEU A 168 -12.07 2.18 -2.77
CA LEU A 168 -12.36 3.23 -1.80
C LEU A 168 -13.85 3.59 -1.80
N ARG A 169 -14.47 3.72 -2.98
CA ARG A 169 -15.90 3.99 -3.09
C ARG A 169 -16.77 2.86 -2.55
N ALA A 170 -16.44 1.61 -2.90
CA ALA A 170 -17.26 0.46 -2.58
C ALA A 170 -17.15 0.03 -1.10
N ILE A 171 -15.95 0.07 -0.53
CA ILE A 171 -15.66 -0.57 0.77
C ILE A 171 -15.60 0.46 1.90
N SER A 172 -15.10 1.70 1.68
CA SER A 172 -14.94 2.68 2.77
C SER A 172 -16.23 2.99 3.55
N PRO A 173 -17.43 3.05 2.92
CA PRO A 173 -18.67 3.26 3.68
C PRO A 173 -18.94 2.14 4.70
N ARG A 174 -18.71 0.88 4.32
CA ARG A 174 -18.87 -0.29 5.19
C ARG A 174 -17.87 -0.28 6.35
N LEU A 175 -16.60 0.04 6.06
CA LEU A 175 -15.57 0.13 7.09
C LEU A 175 -15.84 1.26 8.09
N ARG A 176 -16.44 2.37 7.63
CA ARG A 176 -16.93 3.44 8.53
C ARG A 176 -18.07 2.95 9.43
N ALA A 177 -19.03 2.22 8.88
CA ALA A 177 -20.13 1.63 9.66
C ALA A 177 -19.63 0.64 10.73
N TRP A 178 -18.60 -0.13 10.43
CA TRP A 178 -17.96 -1.05 11.37
C TRP A 178 -16.99 -0.39 12.35
N GLY A 179 -16.74 0.92 12.23
CA GLY A 179 -15.86 1.67 13.11
C GLY A 179 -14.38 1.23 13.01
N VAL A 180 -13.93 0.74 11.84
CA VAL A 180 -12.53 0.36 11.59
C VAL A 180 -11.79 1.32 10.67
N TYR A 181 -12.51 2.27 10.05
CA TYR A 181 -11.97 3.22 9.10
C TYR A 181 -11.12 4.29 9.80
N THR A 182 -9.88 4.48 9.34
CA THR A 182 -8.94 5.45 9.90
C THR A 182 -9.03 6.81 9.21
N GLY A 183 -9.20 6.85 7.89
CA GLY A 183 -9.14 8.07 7.08
C GLY A 183 -7.72 8.48 6.69
N SER A 184 -7.60 9.60 5.97
CA SER A 184 -6.31 10.17 5.62
C SER A 184 -5.51 10.57 6.87
N PHE A 185 -4.19 10.74 6.70
CA PHE A 185 -3.31 11.15 7.82
C PHE A 185 -3.78 12.48 8.45
N ALA A 186 -4.25 13.43 7.63
CA ALA A 186 -4.81 14.69 8.11
C ALA A 186 -6.05 14.48 9.00
N GLU A 187 -6.96 13.59 8.62
CA GLU A 187 -8.12 13.23 9.44
C GLU A 187 -7.72 12.53 10.74
N TRP A 188 -6.77 11.63 10.68
CA TRP A 188 -6.26 10.92 11.85
C TRP A 188 -5.58 11.88 12.83
N ARG A 189 -4.75 12.81 12.32
CA ARG A 189 -4.07 13.84 13.13
C ARG A 189 -5.07 14.80 13.79
N ALA A 190 -6.05 15.28 13.04
CA ALA A 190 -7.09 16.17 13.56
C ALA A 190 -7.87 15.53 14.73
N ARG A 191 -8.20 14.25 14.62
CA ARG A 191 -8.88 13.50 15.69
C ARG A 191 -8.05 13.33 16.95
N LYS A 192 -6.73 13.19 16.82
CA LYS A 192 -5.84 13.11 18.00
C LYS A 192 -5.66 14.45 18.71
N ALA A 193 -5.76 15.55 17.98
CA ALA A 193 -5.62 16.90 18.52
C ALA A 193 -6.88 17.40 19.28
N THR A 194 -8.05 16.77 19.06
CA THR A 194 -9.29 17.14 19.77
C THR A 194 -9.27 16.53 21.17
N PRO A 195 -9.30 17.33 22.27
CA PRO A 195 -9.37 16.81 23.62
C PRO A 195 -10.60 15.92 23.79
N LYS A 196 -10.49 14.86 24.58
CA LYS A 196 -11.67 14.08 24.98
C LYS A 196 -12.61 14.99 25.77
N PRO A 197 -13.92 15.02 25.45
CA PRO A 197 -14.87 15.58 26.38
C PRO A 197 -14.76 14.79 27.70
N LEU A 198 -14.62 15.55 28.82
CA LEU A 198 -14.59 15.03 30.18
C LEU A 198 -15.87 14.24 30.48
#